data_2d945222d1d1a7e79e4b08051ba6d7d6
#
_entry.id   2d945222d1d1a7e79e4b08051ba6d7d6
#
_cell.length_a   1.000
_cell.length_b   1.000
_cell.length_c   1.000
_cell.angle_alpha   90.00
_cell.angle_beta   90.00
_cell.angle_gamma   90.00
#
_symmetry.space_group_name_H-M   'P 1'
#
loop_
_entity.id
_entity.type
_entity.pdbx_description
1 polymer ?
#
loop_
_entity_poly.entity_id
_entity_poly.type
_entity_poly.pdbx_seq_one_letter_code
_entity_poly.pdbx_strand_id
1 'polypeptide(L)'
;GFPIKCALIAEGGERDAALSHLVDDLNVADVRIKYVPRAQLDALSSHGAHQGIALEVGNFPYADVADILDRAGDGPALVVVLDHVTDDGNFGAIVRSAEVVGAAGVIIANKRAAGVTVGSYKTSAGAVMHLPIAQVPNIARALDDLKAAGFWVGGASEHAEGSCWDAPFEGRVALVMGSEGDGISRLVLEKCDFLTKLPQRGMTESLNVAQATTALCFEWLRRNAGELMGEE
;
A
#
# COMPACT_ATOMS: atom_id res chain seq x y z
N GLY A 1 -9.68 -7.21 -8.70
CA GLY A 1 -10.19 -7.20 -7.32
C GLY A 1 -10.15 -8.58 -6.70
N PHE A 2 -10.45 -8.72 -5.40
CA PHE A 2 -10.56 -10.03 -4.76
C PHE A 2 -11.63 -10.89 -5.44
N PRO A 3 -11.38 -12.17 -5.69
CA PRO A 3 -12.43 -13.07 -6.11
C PRO A 3 -13.40 -13.28 -4.93
N ILE A 4 -14.62 -12.76 -5.03
CA ILE A 4 -15.65 -12.90 -4.00
C ILE A 4 -16.27 -14.30 -4.13
N LYS A 5 -16.19 -15.11 -3.07
CA LYS A 5 -16.75 -16.47 -3.04
C LYS A 5 -18.19 -16.50 -2.55
N CYS A 6 -18.48 -15.66 -1.55
CA CYS A 6 -19.80 -15.58 -0.92
C CYS A 6 -19.98 -14.24 -0.21
N ALA A 7 -21.18 -13.69 -0.28
CA ALA A 7 -21.62 -12.57 0.54
C ALA A 7 -22.57 -13.07 1.63
N LEU A 8 -22.31 -12.70 2.88
CA LEU A 8 -23.20 -12.93 4.03
C LEU A 8 -23.91 -11.62 4.31
N ILE A 9 -25.23 -11.61 4.25
CA ILE A 9 -26.08 -10.45 4.47
C ILE A 9 -26.92 -10.68 5.73
N ALA A 10 -27.03 -9.67 6.58
CA ALA A 10 -27.87 -9.74 7.77
C ALA A 10 -29.35 -9.91 7.35
N GLU A 11 -30.06 -10.85 8.00
CA GLU A 11 -31.51 -10.98 7.86
C GLU A 11 -32.21 -9.66 8.18
N GLY A 12 -33.15 -9.23 7.33
CA GLY A 12 -33.85 -7.94 7.49
C GLY A 12 -33.04 -6.71 7.08
N GLY A 13 -31.82 -6.89 6.58
CA GLY A 13 -30.96 -5.80 6.04
C GLY A 13 -31.47 -5.17 4.75
N GLU A 14 -32.44 -5.82 4.08
CA GLU A 14 -33.07 -5.36 2.82
C GLU A 14 -33.78 -3.99 2.95
N ARG A 15 -33.99 -3.50 4.18
CA ARG A 15 -34.59 -2.20 4.45
C ARG A 15 -33.59 -1.04 4.35
N ASP A 16 -32.31 -1.33 4.32
CA ASP A 16 -31.25 -0.36 4.12
C ASP A 16 -31.00 -0.21 2.61
N ALA A 17 -31.24 1.00 2.10
CA ALA A 17 -31.13 1.28 0.66
C ALA A 17 -29.70 1.03 0.13
N ALA A 18 -28.67 1.36 0.90
CA ALA A 18 -27.27 1.15 0.49
C ALA A 18 -26.95 -0.35 0.40
N LEU A 19 -27.44 -1.14 1.36
CA LEU A 19 -27.26 -2.58 1.36
C LEU A 19 -28.06 -3.25 0.24
N SER A 20 -29.27 -2.75 -0.09
CA SER A 20 -30.06 -3.23 -1.20
C SER A 20 -29.34 -3.04 -2.54
N HIS A 21 -28.81 -1.85 -2.82
CA HIS A 21 -28.02 -1.60 -4.03
C HIS A 21 -26.81 -2.53 -4.14
N LEU A 22 -26.11 -2.74 -3.02
CA LEU A 22 -24.96 -3.64 -3.00
C LEU A 22 -25.35 -5.10 -3.28
N VAL A 23 -26.52 -5.54 -2.78
CA VAL A 23 -27.07 -6.87 -3.09
C VAL A 23 -27.38 -7.00 -4.58
N ASP A 24 -27.92 -5.95 -5.21
CA ASP A 24 -28.17 -5.95 -6.65
C ASP A 24 -26.86 -6.05 -7.43
N ASP A 25 -25.83 -5.31 -7.07
CA ASP A 25 -24.48 -5.38 -7.68
C ASP A 25 -23.87 -6.78 -7.54
N LEU A 26 -24.01 -7.40 -6.35
CA LEU A 26 -23.52 -8.74 -6.10
C LEU A 26 -24.26 -9.80 -6.94
N ASN A 27 -25.58 -9.64 -7.15
CA ASN A 27 -26.37 -10.50 -8.02
C ASN A 27 -25.96 -10.34 -9.49
N VAL A 28 -25.72 -9.11 -9.97
CA VAL A 28 -25.20 -8.86 -11.33
C VAL A 28 -23.83 -9.50 -11.52
N ALA A 29 -23.01 -9.52 -10.48
CA ALA A 29 -21.69 -10.17 -10.50
C ALA A 29 -21.72 -11.69 -10.26
N ASP A 30 -22.91 -12.31 -10.21
CA ASP A 30 -23.13 -13.76 -9.95
C ASP A 30 -22.45 -14.24 -8.65
N VAL A 31 -22.42 -13.39 -7.62
CA VAL A 31 -21.85 -13.71 -6.31
C VAL A 31 -22.91 -14.46 -5.48
N ARG A 32 -22.52 -15.59 -4.91
CA ARG A 32 -23.39 -16.35 -4.01
C ARG A 32 -23.72 -15.52 -2.76
N ILE A 33 -25.01 -15.29 -2.51
CA ILE A 33 -25.50 -14.57 -1.33
C ILE A 33 -26.13 -15.55 -0.34
N LYS A 34 -25.84 -15.35 0.96
CA LYS A 34 -26.49 -16.04 2.08
C LYS A 34 -26.99 -15.02 3.07
N TYR A 35 -28.26 -15.13 3.46
CA TYR A 35 -28.83 -14.36 4.57
C TYR A 35 -28.56 -15.08 5.88
N VAL A 36 -28.05 -14.34 6.86
CA VAL A 36 -27.63 -14.87 8.17
C VAL A 36 -28.08 -13.98 9.32
N PRO A 37 -28.30 -14.54 10.52
CA PRO A 37 -28.56 -13.74 11.70
C PRO A 37 -27.44 -12.71 11.95
N ARG A 38 -27.80 -11.48 12.38
CA ARG A 38 -26.84 -10.42 12.65
C ARG A 38 -25.74 -10.83 13.63
N ALA A 39 -26.08 -11.64 14.64
CA ALA A 39 -25.12 -12.19 15.60
C ALA A 39 -23.96 -12.98 14.94
N GLN A 40 -24.20 -13.62 13.79
CA GLN A 40 -23.14 -14.31 13.05
C GLN A 40 -22.16 -13.31 12.44
N LEU A 41 -22.65 -12.18 11.91
CA LEU A 41 -21.77 -11.11 11.39
C LEU A 41 -21.01 -10.42 12.53
N ASP A 42 -21.66 -10.19 13.68
CA ASP A 42 -21.00 -9.65 14.86
C ASP A 42 -19.82 -10.53 15.29
N ALA A 43 -20.01 -11.85 15.32
CA ALA A 43 -18.94 -12.81 15.65
C ALA A 43 -17.79 -12.79 14.63
N LEU A 44 -18.09 -12.73 13.33
CA LEU A 44 -17.09 -12.68 12.27
C LEU A 44 -16.28 -11.38 12.27
N SER A 45 -16.92 -10.27 12.62
CA SER A 45 -16.28 -8.94 12.67
C SER A 45 -15.58 -8.65 13.99
N SER A 46 -15.54 -9.61 14.94
CA SER A 46 -15.08 -9.39 16.32
C SER A 46 -15.79 -8.19 16.96
N HIS A 47 -17.10 -8.11 16.78
CA HIS A 47 -17.98 -7.02 17.21
C HIS A 47 -17.65 -5.64 16.57
N GLY A 48 -16.97 -5.65 15.42
CA GLY A 48 -16.70 -4.46 14.62
C GLY A 48 -17.92 -3.98 13.81
N ALA A 49 -17.80 -2.81 13.20
CA ALA A 49 -18.84 -2.21 12.37
C ALA A 49 -18.92 -2.91 10.98
N HIS A 50 -19.68 -3.99 10.87
CA HIS A 50 -19.86 -4.75 9.62
C HIS A 50 -20.99 -4.20 8.71
N GLN A 51 -21.79 -3.24 9.19
CA GLN A 51 -22.87 -2.59 8.42
C GLN A 51 -23.86 -3.56 7.74
N GLY A 52 -24.05 -4.76 8.30
CA GLY A 52 -24.99 -5.76 7.78
C GLY A 52 -24.44 -6.68 6.69
N ILE A 53 -23.15 -6.61 6.35
CA ILE A 53 -22.53 -7.44 5.34
C ILE A 53 -21.15 -7.97 5.78
N ALA A 54 -20.81 -9.18 5.32
CA ALA A 54 -19.45 -9.72 5.31
C ALA A 54 -19.20 -10.46 3.98
N LEU A 55 -18.01 -10.32 3.42
CA LEU A 55 -17.62 -10.99 2.18
C LEU A 55 -16.57 -12.07 2.48
N GLU A 56 -16.85 -13.30 2.04
CA GLU A 56 -15.84 -14.33 1.95
C GLU A 56 -15.11 -14.17 0.63
N VAL A 57 -13.83 -13.86 0.68
CA VAL A 57 -13.00 -13.62 -0.49
C VAL A 57 -11.93 -14.71 -0.67
N GLY A 58 -11.39 -14.83 -1.87
CA GLY A 58 -10.22 -15.66 -2.15
C GLY A 58 -8.92 -15.02 -1.70
N ASN A 59 -7.81 -15.63 -2.11
CA ASN A 59 -6.50 -15.03 -1.90
C ASN A 59 -6.39 -13.70 -2.64
N PHE A 60 -5.65 -12.78 -2.05
CA PHE A 60 -5.35 -11.51 -2.72
C PHE A 60 -4.50 -11.79 -3.98
N PRO A 61 -4.88 -11.24 -5.15
CA PRO A 61 -4.14 -11.40 -6.39
C PRO A 61 -2.94 -10.43 -6.39
N TYR A 62 -1.82 -10.87 -5.83
CA TYR A 62 -0.59 -10.09 -5.91
C TYR A 62 -0.17 -9.91 -7.36
N ALA A 63 0.31 -8.73 -7.68
CA ALA A 63 0.87 -8.37 -8.97
C ALA A 63 2.32 -8.86 -9.10
N ASP A 64 2.82 -8.85 -10.32
CA ASP A 64 4.26 -8.98 -10.58
C ASP A 64 4.91 -7.59 -10.66
N VAL A 65 6.25 -7.54 -10.56
CA VAL A 65 7.00 -6.28 -10.71
C VAL A 65 6.78 -5.68 -12.11
N ALA A 66 6.59 -6.51 -13.12
CA ALA A 66 6.28 -6.08 -14.48
C ALA A 66 4.97 -5.28 -14.56
N ASP A 67 3.92 -5.71 -13.84
CA ASP A 67 2.64 -4.97 -13.79
C ASP A 67 2.82 -3.57 -13.20
N ILE A 68 3.70 -3.43 -12.19
CA ILE A 68 4.04 -2.12 -11.60
C ILE A 68 4.79 -1.25 -12.60
N LEU A 69 5.75 -1.83 -13.35
CA LEU A 69 6.50 -1.12 -14.37
C LEU A 69 5.63 -0.66 -15.53
N ASP A 70 4.70 -1.50 -15.98
CA ASP A 70 3.73 -1.17 -17.03
C ASP A 70 2.82 -0.02 -16.58
N ARG A 71 2.36 -0.04 -15.32
CA ARG A 71 1.56 1.06 -14.75
C ARG A 71 2.36 2.35 -14.60
N ALA A 72 3.67 2.27 -14.35
CA ALA A 72 4.53 3.42 -14.21
C ALA A 72 4.65 4.25 -15.51
N GLY A 73 4.43 3.64 -16.68
CA GLY A 73 4.57 4.31 -17.97
C GLY A 73 5.96 4.92 -18.17
N ASP A 74 6.06 5.99 -18.96
CA ASP A 74 7.33 6.63 -19.34
C ASP A 74 7.65 7.90 -18.51
N GLY A 75 6.68 8.48 -17.81
CA GLY A 75 6.81 9.72 -17.04
C GLY A 75 7.33 9.54 -15.62
N PRO A 76 7.21 10.58 -14.78
CA PRO A 76 7.48 10.50 -13.35
C PRO A 76 6.64 9.39 -12.70
N ALA A 77 7.29 8.54 -11.91
CA ALA A 77 6.63 7.42 -11.26
C ALA A 77 7.25 7.13 -9.89
N LEU A 78 6.40 6.80 -8.92
CA LEU A 78 6.81 6.38 -7.59
C LEU A 78 6.52 4.89 -7.39
N VAL A 79 7.49 4.14 -6.91
CA VAL A 79 7.29 2.78 -6.39
C VAL A 79 7.72 2.77 -4.92
N VAL A 80 6.85 2.30 -4.02
CA VAL A 80 7.20 2.15 -2.61
C VAL A 80 7.66 0.72 -2.35
N VAL A 81 8.84 0.56 -1.76
CA VAL A 81 9.45 -0.74 -1.48
C VAL A 81 9.59 -0.90 0.03
N LEU A 82 9.00 -1.96 0.58
CA LEU A 82 8.97 -2.21 2.03
C LEU A 82 9.91 -3.34 2.40
N ASP A 83 10.98 -3.01 3.11
CA ASP A 83 11.95 -3.97 3.61
C ASP A 83 11.63 -4.36 5.06
N HIS A 84 10.99 -5.51 5.24
CA HIS A 84 10.62 -6.09 6.54
C HIS A 84 9.63 -5.26 7.39
N VAL A 85 8.72 -4.50 6.79
CA VAL A 85 7.56 -3.94 7.48
C VAL A 85 6.57 -5.07 7.75
N THR A 86 6.31 -5.38 9.03
CA THR A 86 5.54 -6.56 9.44
C THR A 86 4.19 -6.25 10.05
N ASP A 87 3.93 -5.00 10.43
CA ASP A 87 2.66 -4.58 11.00
C ASP A 87 1.61 -4.30 9.89
N ASP A 88 0.47 -4.99 9.97
CA ASP A 88 -0.62 -4.88 8.99
C ASP A 88 -1.24 -3.48 8.96
N GLY A 89 -1.27 -2.78 10.09
CA GLY A 89 -1.80 -1.43 10.21
C GLY A 89 -0.91 -0.42 9.48
N ASN A 90 0.41 -0.50 9.72
CA ASN A 90 1.41 0.32 9.03
C ASN A 90 1.42 0.03 7.53
N PHE A 91 1.40 -1.25 7.15
CA PHE A 91 1.33 -1.64 5.75
C PHE A 91 0.10 -1.04 5.05
N GLY A 92 -1.09 -1.18 5.63
CA GLY A 92 -2.31 -0.61 5.06
C GLY A 92 -2.27 0.91 4.95
N ALA A 93 -1.75 1.62 5.97
CA ALA A 93 -1.59 3.07 5.95
C ALA A 93 -0.58 3.54 4.88
N ILE A 94 0.52 2.78 4.68
CA ILE A 94 1.49 3.04 3.61
C ILE A 94 0.84 2.88 2.23
N VAL A 95 0.13 1.76 2.01
CA VAL A 95 -0.55 1.52 0.73
C VAL A 95 -1.56 2.64 0.42
N ARG A 96 -2.30 3.11 1.45
CA ARG A 96 -3.21 4.24 1.29
C ARG A 96 -2.48 5.51 0.86
N SER A 97 -1.37 5.83 1.49
CA SER A 97 -0.59 7.02 1.15
C SER A 97 0.02 6.92 -0.25
N ALA A 98 0.53 5.76 -0.62
CA ALA A 98 1.07 5.49 -1.96
C ALA A 98 -0.02 5.62 -3.05
N GLU A 99 -1.21 5.10 -2.79
CA GLU A 99 -2.34 5.20 -3.72
C GLU A 99 -2.78 6.65 -3.91
N VAL A 100 -2.93 7.41 -2.82
CA VAL A 100 -3.37 8.83 -2.84
C VAL A 100 -2.42 9.72 -3.66
N VAL A 101 -1.12 9.46 -3.63
CA VAL A 101 -0.15 10.23 -4.44
C VAL A 101 0.03 9.69 -5.86
N GLY A 102 -0.75 8.67 -6.25
CA GLY A 102 -0.68 8.07 -7.59
C GLY A 102 0.57 7.22 -7.82
N ALA A 103 1.12 6.58 -6.80
CA ALA A 103 2.24 5.65 -6.98
C ALA A 103 1.91 4.52 -7.98
N ALA A 104 2.90 4.02 -8.68
CA ALA A 104 2.76 2.92 -9.62
C ALA A 104 2.49 1.58 -8.91
N GLY A 105 3.01 1.40 -7.70
CA GLY A 105 2.78 0.20 -6.92
C GLY A 105 3.58 0.13 -5.63
N VAL A 106 3.35 -0.97 -4.89
CA VAL A 106 4.10 -1.30 -3.67
C VAL A 106 4.77 -2.66 -3.84
N ILE A 107 6.03 -2.78 -3.44
CA ILE A 107 6.77 -4.05 -3.44
C ILE A 107 7.04 -4.45 -1.99
N ILE A 108 6.75 -5.71 -1.66
CA ILE A 108 6.99 -6.31 -0.36
C ILE A 108 7.75 -7.64 -0.50
N ALA A 109 8.43 -8.06 0.54
CA ALA A 109 9.00 -9.41 0.59
C ALA A 109 7.88 -10.45 0.76
N ASN A 110 8.07 -11.66 0.19
CA ASN A 110 7.13 -12.76 0.36
C ASN A 110 7.24 -13.48 1.72
N LYS A 111 8.24 -13.11 2.54
CA LYS A 111 8.46 -13.64 3.89
C LYS A 111 8.85 -12.53 4.84
N ARG A 112 8.44 -12.65 6.10
CA ARG A 112 8.74 -11.69 7.16
C ARG A 112 8.34 -10.25 6.79
N ALA A 113 7.21 -10.11 6.12
CA ALA A 113 6.59 -8.84 5.77
C ALA A 113 5.07 -8.95 5.97
N ALA A 114 4.43 -7.83 6.26
CA ALA A 114 2.98 -7.73 6.22
C ALA A 114 2.49 -7.94 4.78
N GLY A 115 1.29 -8.47 4.67
CA GLY A 115 0.62 -8.67 3.40
C GLY A 115 -0.80 -8.11 3.43
N VAL A 116 -1.57 -8.41 2.38
CA VAL A 116 -2.96 -7.99 2.32
C VAL A 116 -3.83 -8.92 3.17
N THR A 117 -4.29 -8.38 4.29
CA THR A 117 -5.17 -9.02 5.28
C THR A 117 -6.43 -8.18 5.47
N VAL A 118 -7.37 -8.66 6.28
CA VAL A 118 -8.54 -7.86 6.70
C VAL A 118 -8.11 -6.59 7.44
N GLY A 119 -7.01 -6.67 8.22
CA GLY A 119 -6.44 -5.53 8.94
C GLY A 119 -5.94 -4.46 7.99
N SER A 120 -5.06 -4.81 7.06
CA SER A 120 -4.51 -3.88 6.08
C SER A 120 -5.56 -3.37 5.09
N TYR A 121 -6.57 -4.17 4.73
CA TYR A 121 -7.72 -3.70 3.94
C TYR A 121 -8.46 -2.55 4.64
N LYS A 122 -8.74 -2.70 5.95
CA LYS A 122 -9.41 -1.67 6.74
C LYS A 122 -8.55 -0.42 6.90
N THR A 123 -7.29 -0.56 7.28
CA THR A 123 -6.37 0.57 7.52
C THR A 123 -6.02 1.32 6.23
N SER A 124 -6.00 0.62 5.10
CA SER A 124 -5.84 1.26 3.79
C SER A 124 -7.13 1.94 3.28
N ALA A 125 -8.26 1.83 3.97
CA ALA A 125 -9.56 2.26 3.48
C ALA A 125 -9.89 1.73 2.07
N GLY A 126 -9.47 0.49 1.77
CA GLY A 126 -9.68 -0.16 0.49
C GLY A 126 -8.62 0.14 -0.59
N ALA A 127 -7.63 1.01 -0.33
CA ALA A 127 -6.60 1.36 -1.32
C ALA A 127 -5.82 0.15 -1.85
N VAL A 128 -5.70 -0.93 -1.08
CA VAL A 128 -5.12 -2.21 -1.54
C VAL A 128 -5.81 -2.78 -2.79
N MET A 129 -7.04 -2.34 -3.10
CA MET A 129 -7.80 -2.78 -4.28
C MET A 129 -7.46 -1.97 -5.54
N HIS A 130 -6.82 -0.84 -5.40
CA HIS A 130 -6.58 0.14 -6.47
C HIS A 130 -5.11 0.26 -6.87
N LEU A 131 -4.21 -0.24 -6.02
CA LEU A 131 -2.77 -0.15 -6.22
C LEU A 131 -2.16 -1.56 -6.40
N PRO A 132 -1.38 -1.84 -7.46
CA PRO A 132 -0.64 -3.09 -7.60
C PRO A 132 0.31 -3.30 -6.42
N ILE A 133 0.26 -4.49 -5.83
CA ILE A 133 1.15 -4.91 -4.74
C ILE A 133 1.86 -6.17 -5.20
N ALA A 134 3.18 -6.09 -5.37
CA ALA A 134 4.01 -7.23 -5.76
C ALA A 134 4.68 -7.87 -4.57
N GLN A 135 4.65 -9.21 -4.52
CA GLN A 135 5.41 -10.00 -3.54
C GLN A 135 6.64 -10.60 -4.19
N VAL A 136 7.82 -10.24 -3.69
CA VAL A 136 9.09 -10.71 -4.25
C VAL A 136 9.88 -11.59 -3.28
N PRO A 137 10.61 -12.59 -3.75
CA PRO A 137 11.46 -13.42 -2.90
C PRO A 137 12.73 -12.67 -2.43
N ASN A 138 13.12 -11.60 -3.13
CA ASN A 138 14.35 -10.85 -2.87
C ASN A 138 14.18 -9.38 -3.24
N ILE A 139 14.13 -8.50 -2.25
CA ILE A 139 13.98 -7.04 -2.43
C ILE A 139 15.18 -6.47 -3.20
N ALA A 140 16.42 -6.85 -2.86
CA ALA A 140 17.60 -6.30 -3.52
C ALA A 140 17.61 -6.58 -5.04
N ARG A 141 17.11 -7.75 -5.46
CA ARG A 141 16.95 -8.06 -6.89
C ARG A 141 15.84 -7.20 -7.54
N ALA A 142 14.71 -7.03 -6.85
CA ALA A 142 13.65 -6.17 -7.36
C ALA A 142 14.11 -4.71 -7.53
N LEU A 143 15.01 -4.23 -6.67
CA LEU A 143 15.64 -2.92 -6.84
C LEU A 143 16.55 -2.87 -8.09
N ASP A 144 17.28 -3.95 -8.41
CA ASP A 144 18.05 -4.02 -9.65
C ASP A 144 17.12 -3.95 -10.90
N ASP A 145 15.98 -4.63 -10.85
CA ASP A 145 14.97 -4.59 -11.92
C ASP A 145 14.38 -3.18 -12.09
N LEU A 146 14.08 -2.49 -10.98
CA LEU A 146 13.62 -1.09 -11.00
C LEU A 146 14.69 -0.14 -11.56
N LYS A 147 15.97 -0.30 -11.19
CA LYS A 147 17.07 0.49 -11.74
C LYS A 147 17.21 0.28 -13.24
N ALA A 148 17.11 -0.96 -13.71
CA ALA A 148 17.14 -1.27 -15.14
C ALA A 148 15.98 -0.59 -15.90
N ALA A 149 14.85 -0.32 -15.23
CA ALA A 149 13.72 0.43 -15.75
C ALA A 149 13.82 1.96 -15.52
N GLY A 150 14.98 2.47 -15.11
CA GLY A 150 15.27 3.89 -14.98
C GLY A 150 14.81 4.55 -13.66
N PHE A 151 14.51 3.76 -12.62
CA PHE A 151 14.22 4.30 -11.29
C PHE A 151 15.50 4.61 -10.51
N TRP A 152 15.50 5.74 -9.81
CA TRP A 152 16.47 6.04 -8.78
C TRP A 152 15.99 5.45 -7.46
N VAL A 153 16.85 4.70 -6.78
CA VAL A 153 16.50 4.03 -5.53
C VAL A 153 16.90 4.90 -4.34
N GLY A 154 15.91 5.44 -3.64
CA GLY A 154 16.10 6.26 -2.45
C GLY A 154 15.75 5.48 -1.18
N GLY A 155 16.71 5.34 -0.24
CA GLY A 155 16.48 4.72 1.06
C GLY A 155 16.15 5.75 2.13
N ALA A 156 15.04 5.56 2.86
CA ALA A 156 14.71 6.36 4.03
C ALA A 156 15.45 5.81 5.27
N SER A 157 16.42 6.57 5.79
CA SER A 157 17.23 6.17 6.93
C SER A 157 17.52 7.37 7.83
N GLU A 158 17.36 7.22 9.13
CA GLU A 158 17.74 8.24 10.12
C GLU A 158 19.23 8.59 10.08
N HIS A 159 20.05 7.64 9.62
CA HIS A 159 21.49 7.81 9.47
C HIS A 159 21.90 8.53 8.18
N ALA A 160 20.94 8.92 7.33
CA ALA A 160 21.25 9.69 6.13
C ALA A 160 21.85 11.04 6.48
N GLU A 161 22.82 11.51 5.71
CA GLU A 161 23.39 12.85 5.86
C GLU A 161 22.44 13.92 5.30
N GLY A 162 21.81 13.63 4.15
CA GLY A 162 20.93 14.54 3.42
C GLY A 162 19.47 14.52 3.90
N SER A 163 18.83 15.67 3.80
CA SER A 163 17.40 15.85 4.03
C SER A 163 16.58 15.44 2.80
N CYS A 164 15.34 15.04 2.98
CA CYS A 164 14.41 14.79 1.88
C CYS A 164 14.18 16.05 1.01
N TRP A 165 14.43 17.23 1.55
CA TRP A 165 14.29 18.48 0.81
C TRP A 165 15.39 18.69 -0.24
N ASP A 166 16.55 18.03 -0.09
CA ASP A 166 17.68 18.10 -1.00
C ASP A 166 17.86 16.81 -1.80
N ALA A 167 17.05 15.77 -1.52
CA ALA A 167 17.14 14.49 -2.18
C ALA A 167 16.57 14.56 -3.61
N PRO A 168 17.08 13.72 -4.56
CA PRO A 168 16.62 13.69 -5.95
C PRO A 168 15.29 12.94 -6.08
N PHE A 169 14.20 13.61 -5.71
CA PHE A 169 12.84 13.06 -5.79
C PHE A 169 12.14 13.37 -7.13
N GLU A 170 12.82 13.97 -8.10
CA GLU A 170 12.26 14.22 -9.43
C GLU A 170 12.26 12.94 -10.28
N GLY A 171 11.22 12.78 -11.09
CA GLY A 171 11.09 11.69 -12.06
C GLY A 171 10.75 10.33 -11.45
N ARG A 172 11.46 9.29 -11.83
CA ARG A 172 11.17 7.89 -11.45
C ARG A 172 11.93 7.52 -10.18
N VAL A 173 11.21 7.31 -9.09
CA VAL A 173 11.81 7.03 -7.77
C VAL A 173 11.27 5.74 -7.19
N ALA A 174 12.15 4.87 -6.71
CA ALA A 174 11.83 3.74 -5.86
C ALA A 174 12.17 4.11 -4.41
N LEU A 175 11.16 4.40 -3.60
CA LEU A 175 11.32 4.78 -2.19
C LEU A 175 11.35 3.53 -1.31
N VAL A 176 12.48 3.25 -0.70
CA VAL A 176 12.68 2.12 0.20
C VAL A 176 12.47 2.55 1.64
N MET A 177 11.55 1.84 2.32
CA MET A 177 11.25 2.02 3.74
C MET A 177 11.63 0.75 4.50
N GLY A 178 12.34 0.90 5.59
CA GLY A 178 12.74 -0.22 6.46
C GLY A 178 11.76 -0.48 7.59
N SER A 179 12.04 -1.55 8.37
CA SER A 179 11.29 -1.86 9.59
C SER A 179 11.52 -0.80 10.68
N GLU A 180 10.58 -0.74 11.65
CA GLU A 180 10.66 0.22 12.76
C GLU A 180 11.84 -0.04 13.72
N GLY A 181 12.32 -1.28 13.82
CA GLY A 181 13.40 -1.65 14.73
C GLY A 181 14.79 -1.60 14.09
N ASP A 182 14.92 -2.28 12.94
CA ASP A 182 16.22 -2.53 12.31
C ASP A 182 16.49 -1.61 11.11
N GLY A 183 15.49 -0.80 10.69
CA GLY A 183 15.58 0.03 9.50
C GLY A 183 15.65 -0.80 8.20
N ILE A 184 16.38 -0.30 7.21
CA ILE A 184 16.61 -0.97 5.93
C ILE A 184 17.76 -1.96 6.11
N SER A 185 17.58 -3.19 5.62
CA SER A 185 18.62 -4.23 5.70
C SER A 185 19.88 -3.85 4.90
N ARG A 186 21.05 -4.34 5.36
CA ARG A 186 22.35 -3.97 4.75
C ARG A 186 22.40 -4.20 3.25
N LEU A 187 21.93 -5.35 2.77
CA LEU A 187 21.97 -5.66 1.33
C LEU A 187 21.05 -4.74 0.51
N VAL A 188 19.95 -4.29 1.07
CA VAL A 188 19.03 -3.35 0.44
C VAL A 188 19.61 -1.94 0.47
N LEU A 189 20.24 -1.52 1.58
CA LEU A 189 20.98 -0.24 1.67
C LEU A 189 22.09 -0.13 0.61
N GLU A 190 22.85 -1.21 0.38
CA GLU A 190 23.91 -1.24 -0.64
C GLU A 190 23.36 -1.06 -2.07
N LYS A 191 22.06 -1.25 -2.27
CA LYS A 191 21.36 -1.02 -3.55
C LYS A 191 20.78 0.38 -3.70
N CYS A 192 20.68 1.16 -2.62
CA CYS A 192 20.19 2.52 -2.70
C CYS A 192 21.20 3.42 -3.43
N ASP A 193 20.72 4.29 -4.33
CA ASP A 193 21.53 5.30 -5.03
C ASP A 193 21.73 6.52 -4.15
N PHE A 194 20.77 6.81 -3.27
CA PHE A 194 20.85 7.87 -2.26
C PHE A 194 20.13 7.47 -0.98
N LEU A 195 20.51 8.08 0.11
CA LEU A 195 19.81 7.98 1.39
C LEU A 195 19.24 9.35 1.77
N THR A 196 18.09 9.33 2.40
CA THR A 196 17.42 10.56 2.82
C THR A 196 16.72 10.38 4.17
N LYS A 197 16.51 11.48 4.86
CA LYS A 197 15.72 11.52 6.11
C LYS A 197 14.77 12.70 6.14
N LEU A 198 13.71 12.55 6.94
CA LEU A 198 12.86 13.68 7.29
C LEU A 198 13.55 14.54 8.33
N PRO A 199 13.60 15.86 8.16
CA PRO A 199 14.16 16.76 9.17
C PRO A 199 13.37 16.69 10.47
N GLN A 200 14.08 16.56 11.58
CA GLN A 200 13.50 16.47 12.91
C GLN A 200 14.03 17.62 13.78
N ARG A 201 13.16 18.24 14.57
CA ARG A 201 13.49 19.33 15.47
C ARG A 201 13.05 19.09 16.91
N GLY A 202 12.27 18.04 17.11
CA GLY A 202 11.76 17.66 18.43
C GLY A 202 12.74 16.75 19.18
N MET A 203 12.28 16.25 20.33
CA MET A 203 13.04 15.29 21.16
C MET A 203 12.71 13.84 20.83
N THR A 204 11.67 13.58 20.04
CA THR A 204 11.32 12.24 19.58
C THR A 204 12.24 11.84 18.43
N GLU A 205 12.87 10.66 18.55
CA GLU A 205 13.95 10.23 17.66
C GLU A 205 13.48 9.81 16.26
N SER A 206 12.23 9.37 16.11
CA SER A 206 11.71 8.90 14.82
C SER A 206 10.21 9.09 14.69
N LEU A 207 9.72 9.09 13.45
CA LEU A 207 8.30 8.95 13.12
C LEU A 207 7.97 7.45 12.92
N ASN A 208 6.70 7.10 13.16
CA ASN A 208 6.17 5.83 12.68
C ASN A 208 6.40 5.68 11.17
N VAL A 209 6.74 4.46 10.73
CA VAL A 209 7.12 4.18 9.32
C VAL A 209 6.04 4.60 8.32
N ALA A 210 4.76 4.45 8.64
CA ALA A 210 3.68 4.87 7.74
C ALA A 210 3.58 6.39 7.64
N GLN A 211 3.78 7.12 8.75
CA GLN A 211 3.80 8.58 8.76
C GLN A 211 4.99 9.12 7.99
N ALA A 212 6.18 8.53 8.19
CA ALA A 212 7.38 8.88 7.43
C ALA A 212 7.19 8.63 5.93
N THR A 213 6.62 7.47 5.56
CA THR A 213 6.32 7.15 4.17
C THR A 213 5.36 8.17 3.56
N THR A 214 4.31 8.53 4.28
CA THR A 214 3.35 9.56 3.81
C THR A 214 4.05 10.86 3.48
N ALA A 215 4.90 11.37 4.39
CA ALA A 215 5.61 12.63 4.17
C ALA A 215 6.54 12.56 2.94
N LEU A 216 7.26 11.45 2.76
CA LEU A 216 8.17 11.26 1.61
C LEU A 216 7.42 11.07 0.29
N CYS A 217 6.28 10.39 0.30
CA CYS A 217 5.41 10.26 -0.87
C CYS A 217 4.88 11.63 -1.34
N PHE A 218 4.46 12.48 -0.40
CA PHE A 218 4.00 13.83 -0.73
C PHE A 218 5.15 14.75 -1.14
N GLU A 219 6.37 14.56 -0.64
CA GLU A 219 7.54 15.29 -1.16
C GLU A 219 7.84 14.91 -2.61
N TRP A 220 7.77 13.61 -2.96
CA TRP A 220 7.87 13.17 -4.34
C TRP A 220 6.77 13.80 -5.21
N LEU A 221 5.51 13.77 -4.78
CA LEU A 221 4.39 14.38 -5.53
C LEU A 221 4.62 15.88 -5.73
N ARG A 222 5.05 16.60 -4.69
CA ARG A 222 5.33 18.03 -4.76
C ARG A 222 6.41 18.36 -5.80
N ARG A 223 7.47 17.51 -5.89
CA ARG A 223 8.57 17.69 -6.85
C ARG A 223 8.15 17.46 -8.29
N ASN A 224 7.16 16.61 -8.51
CA ASN A 224 6.70 16.21 -9.83
C ASN A 224 5.32 16.78 -10.20
N ALA A 225 4.78 17.70 -9.40
CA ALA A 225 3.41 18.20 -9.56
C ALA A 225 3.18 18.86 -10.93
N GLY A 226 4.16 19.59 -11.47
CA GLY A 226 4.06 20.24 -12.76
C GLY A 226 3.80 19.28 -13.92
N GLU A 227 4.48 18.11 -13.92
CA GLU A 227 4.28 17.09 -14.96
C GLU A 227 3.03 16.24 -14.73
N LEU A 228 2.71 15.93 -13.45
CA LEU A 228 1.63 15.00 -13.10
C LEU A 228 0.25 15.64 -13.06
N MET A 229 0.15 16.90 -12.66
CA MET A 229 -1.12 17.60 -12.45
C MET A 229 -1.47 18.58 -13.58
N GLY A 230 -0.53 18.81 -14.52
CA GLY A 230 -0.61 19.89 -15.50
C GLY A 230 -0.41 21.25 -14.84
N GLU A 231 0.30 22.17 -15.47
CA GLU A 231 0.22 23.58 -15.09
C GLU A 231 -1.15 24.10 -15.54
N GLU A 232 -2.03 24.50 -14.59
CA GLU A 232 -3.16 25.35 -14.89
C GLU A 232 -2.71 26.77 -15.16
#